data_f2e05fb8627891ab7197927e5bb833e0
#
_entry.id   f2e05fb8627891ab7197927e5bb833e0
#
_cell.length_a   1.000
_cell.length_b   1.000
_cell.length_c   1.000
_cell.angle_alpha   90.00
_cell.angle_beta   90.00
_cell.angle_gamma   90.00
#
_symmetry.space_group_name_H-M   'P 1'
#
loop_
_entity.id
_entity.type
_entity.pdbx_description
1 polymer ?
#
loop_
_entity_poly.entity_id
_entity_poly.type
_entity_poly.pdbx_seq_one_letter_code
_entity_poly.pdbx_strand_id
1 'polypeptide(L)'
;MSSIKWKSKDAASCIIIPSELDHKYSRGTLGVITGSAQYPGAAVLTTSAATATGLGALRFHSSSGLAHLVLHQSPEVLVQPGPVTAWLAGSGINSKRFSDITTWLRHRWFVLLDRQSVPTLLDAGALHLAGSLEQPTLITPHSGELSKLLAQRGVIASAELIESNPSEWAMKASELLAVTVLLKGSKTVVAQDQYLIELPVATPWLATAGSGDVLAGIIGALMATNYIEILNDSKRLADVAATGAFIHNRAALIASNGAPISASSIISAIPKAIGKILA
;
A
#
# COMPACT_ATOMS: atom_id res chain seq x y z
N MET A 1 14.85 -14.15 -17.16
CA MET A 1 15.08 -14.00 -15.70
C MET A 1 14.13 -14.92 -14.94
N SER A 2 14.57 -15.50 -13.83
CA SER A 2 13.71 -16.35 -13.00
C SER A 2 12.95 -15.45 -12.02
N SER A 3 11.62 -15.52 -12.06
CA SER A 3 10.76 -14.88 -11.06
C SER A 3 10.60 -15.76 -9.81
N ILE A 4 10.44 -15.14 -8.65
CA ILE A 4 10.13 -15.82 -7.40
C ILE A 4 8.62 -15.95 -7.28
N LYS A 5 8.12 -17.17 -7.10
CA LYS A 5 6.70 -17.44 -6.83
C LYS A 5 6.45 -17.31 -5.33
N TRP A 6 5.74 -16.26 -4.90
CA TRP A 6 5.50 -15.97 -3.49
C TRP A 6 4.56 -16.99 -2.85
N LYS A 7 4.96 -17.54 -1.72
CA LYS A 7 4.24 -18.60 -1.01
C LYS A 7 3.93 -18.18 0.44
N SER A 8 3.10 -18.95 1.13
CA SER A 8 2.70 -18.71 2.52
C SER A 8 3.90 -18.57 3.46
N LYS A 9 4.91 -19.45 3.29
CA LYS A 9 6.11 -19.41 4.13
C LYS A 9 6.93 -18.11 3.94
N ASP A 10 6.96 -17.59 2.70
CA ASP A 10 7.65 -16.36 2.38
C ASP A 10 6.90 -15.16 2.99
N ALA A 11 5.57 -15.17 2.90
CA ALA A 11 4.71 -14.18 3.55
C ALA A 11 4.84 -14.20 5.09
N ALA A 12 4.93 -15.38 5.70
CA ALA A 12 5.10 -15.51 7.15
C ALA A 12 6.38 -14.82 7.65
N SER A 13 7.46 -14.82 6.87
CA SER A 13 8.73 -14.18 7.25
C SER A 13 8.66 -12.65 7.33
N CYS A 14 7.63 -12.02 6.75
CA CYS A 14 7.39 -10.58 6.81
C CYS A 14 6.33 -10.17 7.84
N ILE A 15 5.72 -11.11 8.53
CA ILE A 15 4.74 -10.83 9.58
C ILE A 15 5.46 -10.84 10.92
N ILE A 16 5.64 -9.67 11.51
CA ILE A 16 6.30 -9.53 12.81
C ILE A 16 5.34 -9.91 13.93
N ILE A 17 5.66 -10.98 14.64
CA ILE A 17 4.90 -11.44 15.81
C ILE A 17 5.37 -10.65 17.03
N PRO A 18 4.48 -9.98 17.77
CA PRO A 18 4.86 -9.22 18.97
C PRO A 18 5.44 -10.11 20.06
N SER A 19 6.44 -9.62 20.75
CA SER A 19 6.98 -10.21 21.99
C SER A 19 6.29 -9.62 23.23
N GLU A 20 6.53 -10.21 24.39
CA GLU A 20 6.03 -9.70 25.67
C GLU A 20 6.63 -8.35 26.05
N LEU A 21 7.77 -7.96 25.46
CA LEU A 21 8.45 -6.69 25.72
C LEU A 21 7.97 -5.56 24.81
N ASP A 22 7.12 -5.87 23.83
CA ASP A 22 6.66 -4.88 22.87
C ASP A 22 5.61 -3.93 23.44
N HIS A 23 5.68 -2.70 22.97
CA HIS A 23 4.67 -1.67 23.21
C HIS A 23 4.23 -1.01 21.87
N LYS A 24 3.17 -0.22 21.91
CA LYS A 24 2.54 0.35 20.72
C LYS A 24 3.51 1.08 19.76
N TYR A 25 4.60 1.65 20.27
CA TYR A 25 5.56 2.39 19.42
C TYR A 25 6.70 1.49 18.92
N SER A 26 7.09 0.43 19.63
CA SER A 26 8.09 -0.52 19.14
C SER A 26 7.57 -1.35 17.97
N ARG A 27 6.25 -1.56 17.91
CA ARG A 27 5.58 -2.34 16.86
C ARG A 27 5.31 -1.55 15.57
N GLY A 28 5.91 -0.37 15.41
CA GLY A 28 5.76 0.48 14.25
C GLY A 28 4.55 1.43 14.30
N THR A 29 4.74 2.60 13.72
CA THR A 29 3.73 3.66 13.61
C THR A 29 3.55 4.05 12.15
N LEU A 30 2.36 3.84 11.58
CA LEU A 30 2.06 4.24 10.21
C LEU A 30 1.49 5.66 10.16
N GLY A 31 2.11 6.54 9.39
CA GLY A 31 1.53 7.83 9.00
C GLY A 31 0.67 7.66 7.75
N VAL A 32 -0.56 8.17 7.76
CA VAL A 32 -1.51 7.99 6.66
C VAL A 32 -2.02 9.35 6.15
N ILE A 33 -1.88 9.58 4.83
CA ILE A 33 -2.37 10.75 4.11
C ILE A 33 -3.25 10.27 2.95
N THR A 34 -4.49 9.89 3.25
CA THR A 34 -5.43 9.31 2.29
C THR A 34 -6.80 9.96 2.38
N GLY A 35 -7.64 9.74 1.39
CA GLY A 35 -8.98 10.31 1.31
C GLY A 35 -9.02 11.78 0.94
N SER A 36 -10.13 12.16 0.36
CA SER A 36 -10.48 13.55 -0.02
C SER A 36 -11.97 13.78 0.16
N ALA A 37 -12.45 15.00 -0.09
CA ALA A 37 -13.88 15.28 -0.10
C ALA A 37 -14.64 14.45 -1.15
N GLN A 38 -13.99 14.12 -2.29
CA GLN A 38 -14.56 13.27 -3.34
C GLN A 38 -14.55 11.79 -2.98
N TYR A 39 -13.52 11.33 -2.25
CA TYR A 39 -13.30 9.91 -1.91
C TYR A 39 -13.04 9.75 -0.41
N PRO A 40 -13.99 10.13 0.45
CA PRO A 40 -13.80 10.05 1.91
C PRO A 40 -13.66 8.61 2.42
N GLY A 41 -14.32 7.66 1.74
CA GLY A 41 -14.25 6.24 2.05
C GLY A 41 -12.85 5.64 1.97
N ALA A 42 -11.98 6.17 1.08
CA ALA A 42 -10.60 5.70 0.99
C ALA A 42 -9.82 5.90 2.29
N ALA A 43 -10.06 7.01 3.02
CA ALA A 43 -9.47 7.23 4.33
C ALA A 43 -9.90 6.17 5.34
N VAL A 44 -11.18 5.83 5.37
CA VAL A 44 -11.74 4.81 6.27
C VAL A 44 -11.19 3.43 5.92
N LEU A 45 -11.20 3.06 4.64
CA LEU A 45 -10.76 1.73 4.19
C LEU A 45 -9.26 1.51 4.43
N THR A 46 -8.41 2.49 4.10
CA THR A 46 -6.95 2.37 4.32
C THR A 46 -6.62 2.27 5.81
N THR A 47 -7.22 3.10 6.66
CA THR A 47 -6.95 3.07 8.11
C THR A 47 -7.47 1.80 8.76
N SER A 48 -8.69 1.36 8.43
CA SER A 48 -9.26 0.12 8.97
C SER A 48 -8.47 -1.12 8.52
N ALA A 49 -8.03 -1.16 7.25
CA ALA A 49 -7.20 -2.27 6.77
C ALA A 49 -5.83 -2.32 7.46
N ALA A 50 -5.19 -1.16 7.65
CA ALA A 50 -3.92 -1.07 8.37
C ALA A 50 -4.08 -1.54 9.83
N THR A 51 -5.11 -1.07 10.53
CA THR A 51 -5.40 -1.48 11.92
C THR A 51 -5.66 -2.99 12.01
N ALA A 52 -6.46 -3.55 11.10
CA ALA A 52 -6.75 -4.97 11.05
C ALA A 52 -5.51 -5.85 10.73
N THR A 53 -4.46 -5.28 10.16
CA THR A 53 -3.19 -5.97 9.87
C THR A 53 -2.30 -6.10 11.10
N GLY A 54 -2.50 -5.26 12.15
CA GLY A 54 -1.88 -5.48 13.45
C GLY A 54 -0.61 -4.67 13.73
N LEU A 55 -0.52 -3.43 13.24
CA LEU A 55 0.55 -2.48 13.63
C LEU A 55 0.37 -1.95 15.06
N GLY A 56 1.39 -1.26 15.58
CA GLY A 56 1.36 -0.70 16.95
C GLY A 56 0.56 0.57 17.09
N ALA A 57 0.67 1.52 16.13
CA ALA A 57 -0.07 2.78 16.11
C ALA A 57 -0.28 3.29 14.68
N LEU A 58 -1.36 4.06 14.48
CA LEU A 58 -1.64 4.72 13.21
C LEU A 58 -1.89 6.21 13.46
N ARG A 59 -1.24 7.08 12.68
CA ARG A 59 -1.44 8.52 12.68
C ARG A 59 -2.09 8.97 11.37
N PHE A 60 -3.31 9.44 11.46
CA PHE A 60 -4.06 9.91 10.30
C PHE A 60 -3.93 11.43 10.16
N HIS A 61 -3.33 11.88 9.05
CA HIS A 61 -3.08 13.28 8.75
C HIS A 61 -4.14 13.83 7.80
N SER A 62 -5.05 14.67 8.30
CA SER A 62 -6.20 15.12 7.53
C SER A 62 -6.86 16.38 8.10
N SER A 63 -7.87 16.90 7.38
CA SER A 63 -8.84 17.85 7.91
C SER A 63 -9.75 17.18 8.95
N SER A 64 -10.38 17.99 9.81
CA SER A 64 -11.28 17.50 10.88
C SER A 64 -12.41 16.62 10.34
N GLY A 65 -13.03 16.97 9.23
CA GLY A 65 -14.15 16.20 8.66
C GLY A 65 -13.78 14.76 8.29
N LEU A 66 -12.63 14.55 7.62
CA LEU A 66 -12.15 13.19 7.33
C LEU A 66 -11.70 12.47 8.60
N ALA A 67 -11.07 13.19 9.55
CA ALA A 67 -10.67 12.62 10.82
C ALA A 67 -11.86 12.09 11.61
N HIS A 68 -12.99 12.79 11.64
CA HIS A 68 -14.22 12.31 12.27
C HIS A 68 -14.73 11.00 11.67
N LEU A 69 -14.72 10.87 10.33
CA LEU A 69 -15.14 9.62 9.68
C LEU A 69 -14.24 8.44 10.06
N VAL A 70 -12.92 8.66 10.09
CA VAL A 70 -11.97 7.64 10.49
C VAL A 70 -12.14 7.25 11.96
N LEU A 71 -12.24 8.22 12.86
CA LEU A 71 -12.39 7.97 14.30
C LEU A 71 -13.74 7.30 14.65
N HIS A 72 -14.78 7.55 13.85
CA HIS A 72 -16.06 6.86 14.02
C HIS A 72 -15.94 5.36 13.76
N GLN A 73 -15.11 4.96 12.79
CA GLN A 73 -14.89 3.56 12.42
C GLN A 73 -13.75 2.89 13.22
N SER A 74 -12.69 3.66 13.53
CA SER A 74 -11.46 3.18 14.17
C SER A 74 -11.01 4.20 15.23
N PRO A 75 -11.62 4.18 16.44
CA PRO A 75 -11.37 5.19 17.50
C PRO A 75 -9.93 5.13 18.06
N GLU A 76 -9.20 4.05 17.86
CA GLU A 76 -7.79 3.88 18.23
C GLU A 76 -6.82 4.68 17.36
N VAL A 77 -7.26 5.26 16.25
CA VAL A 77 -6.42 6.06 15.34
C VAL A 77 -6.06 7.40 15.98
N LEU A 78 -4.78 7.76 15.87
CA LEU A 78 -4.26 9.03 16.39
C LEU A 78 -4.37 10.11 15.31
N VAL A 79 -4.95 11.26 15.63
CA VAL A 79 -5.05 12.42 14.71
C VAL A 79 -4.03 13.52 15.04
N GLN A 80 -3.22 13.31 16.08
CA GLN A 80 -2.15 14.25 16.45
C GLN A 80 -0.88 13.97 15.65
N PRO A 81 -0.13 15.01 15.22
CA PRO A 81 1.20 14.87 14.63
C PRO A 81 2.16 14.14 15.57
N GLY A 82 3.17 13.50 15.01
CA GLY A 82 4.21 12.83 15.77
C GLY A 82 5.09 11.94 14.87
N PRO A 83 6.09 11.26 15.43
CA PRO A 83 6.98 10.39 14.67
C PRO A 83 6.23 9.19 14.09
N VAL A 84 6.67 8.78 12.90
CA VAL A 84 6.20 7.60 12.18
C VAL A 84 7.38 6.75 11.74
N THR A 85 7.14 5.47 11.46
CA THR A 85 8.14 4.52 10.96
C THR A 85 7.93 4.18 9.49
N ALA A 86 6.75 4.48 8.94
CA ALA A 86 6.47 4.42 7.51
C ALA A 86 5.34 5.40 7.14
N TRP A 87 5.27 5.78 5.85
CA TRP A 87 4.19 6.57 5.29
C TRP A 87 3.34 5.77 4.29
N LEU A 88 2.03 6.04 4.31
CA LEU A 88 1.09 5.69 3.25
C LEU A 88 0.42 6.97 2.75
N ALA A 89 0.56 7.28 1.45
CA ALA A 89 0.03 8.50 0.88
C ALA A 89 -0.66 8.27 -0.47
N GLY A 90 -1.78 8.97 -0.71
CA GLY A 90 -2.36 9.16 -2.03
C GLY A 90 -3.68 8.46 -2.32
N SER A 91 -4.00 7.32 -1.70
CA SER A 91 -5.28 6.63 -1.90
C SER A 91 -6.46 7.58 -1.69
N GLY A 92 -7.40 7.62 -2.63
CA GLY A 92 -8.55 8.53 -2.59
C GLY A 92 -8.22 10.03 -2.72
N ILE A 93 -7.02 10.39 -3.19
CA ILE A 93 -6.64 11.74 -3.56
C ILE A 93 -6.52 11.83 -5.09
N ASN A 94 -7.05 12.89 -5.70
CA ASN A 94 -6.93 13.06 -7.15
C ASN A 94 -5.48 13.40 -7.53
N SER A 95 -4.96 12.79 -8.60
CA SER A 95 -3.62 13.07 -9.13
C SER A 95 -3.46 14.50 -9.69
N LYS A 96 -4.56 15.14 -10.12
CA LYS A 96 -4.56 16.51 -10.58
C LYS A 96 -4.62 17.48 -9.39
N ARG A 97 -3.46 17.92 -8.91
CA ARG A 97 -3.29 18.80 -7.74
C ARG A 97 -4.22 20.01 -7.70
N PHE A 98 -4.51 20.59 -8.85
CA PHE A 98 -5.32 21.83 -8.98
C PHE A 98 -6.74 21.56 -9.50
N SER A 99 -7.26 20.33 -9.37
CA SER A 99 -8.63 20.02 -9.79
C SER A 99 -9.68 20.82 -9.00
N ASP A 100 -9.43 20.99 -7.70
CA ASP A 100 -10.26 21.76 -6.77
C ASP A 100 -9.44 22.13 -5.52
N ILE A 101 -9.98 23.07 -4.71
CA ILE A 101 -9.31 23.60 -3.53
C ILE A 101 -9.08 22.51 -2.45
N THR A 102 -9.99 21.55 -2.33
CA THR A 102 -9.87 20.48 -1.33
C THR A 102 -8.76 19.51 -1.69
N THR A 103 -8.62 19.17 -2.97
CA THR A 103 -7.51 18.37 -3.50
C THR A 103 -6.18 19.10 -3.32
N TRP A 104 -6.12 20.40 -3.63
CA TRP A 104 -4.91 21.20 -3.40
C TRP A 104 -4.49 21.20 -1.92
N LEU A 105 -5.44 21.37 -0.99
CA LEU A 105 -5.19 21.28 0.43
C LEU A 105 -4.67 19.88 0.84
N ARG A 106 -5.17 18.80 0.23
CA ARG A 106 -4.68 17.44 0.49
C ARG A 106 -3.24 17.25 0.03
N HIS A 107 -2.87 17.73 -1.14
CA HIS A 107 -1.50 17.68 -1.64
C HIS A 107 -0.49 18.41 -0.76
N ARG A 108 -0.90 19.41 0.01
CA ARG A 108 -0.01 20.12 0.95
C ARG A 108 0.49 19.21 2.10
N TRP A 109 -0.24 18.16 2.43
CA TRP A 109 0.18 17.22 3.46
C TRP A 109 1.38 16.36 3.02
N PHE A 110 1.61 16.20 1.71
CA PHE A 110 2.74 15.42 1.20
C PHE A 110 4.11 15.98 1.59
N VAL A 111 4.20 17.24 2.02
CA VAL A 111 5.44 17.79 2.60
C VAL A 111 5.91 17.03 3.85
N LEU A 112 5.02 16.30 4.51
CA LEU A 112 5.39 15.48 5.67
C LEU A 112 6.28 14.30 5.29
N LEU A 113 6.19 13.82 4.03
CA LEU A 113 7.00 12.71 3.52
C LEU A 113 8.49 13.09 3.49
N ASP A 114 8.81 14.34 3.16
CA ASP A 114 10.19 14.87 3.16
C ASP A 114 10.67 15.19 4.58
N ARG A 115 9.76 15.61 5.47
CA ARG A 115 10.11 15.99 6.85
C ARG A 115 10.49 14.81 7.73
N GLN A 116 9.95 13.63 7.44
CA GLN A 116 10.29 12.38 8.10
C GLN A 116 10.61 11.35 7.02
N SER A 117 11.89 11.23 6.67
CA SER A 117 12.41 10.36 5.62
C SER A 117 12.43 8.89 6.09
N VAL A 118 11.29 8.24 6.03
CA VAL A 118 11.06 6.83 6.37
C VAL A 118 10.45 6.09 5.19
N PRO A 119 10.47 4.74 5.14
CA PRO A 119 9.87 3.98 4.05
C PRO A 119 8.47 4.48 3.69
N THR A 120 8.24 4.75 2.40
CA THR A 120 7.04 5.45 1.92
C THR A 120 6.31 4.65 0.85
N LEU A 121 5.00 4.43 1.04
CA LEU A 121 4.09 3.89 0.03
C LEU A 121 3.33 5.03 -0.64
N LEU A 122 3.41 5.09 -1.97
CA LEU A 122 2.68 6.03 -2.81
C LEU A 122 1.65 5.28 -3.65
N ASP A 123 0.38 5.68 -3.53
CA ASP A 123 -0.73 5.12 -4.30
C ASP A 123 -1.51 6.26 -4.97
N ALA A 124 -2.23 5.98 -6.04
CA ALA A 124 -3.15 6.88 -6.71
C ALA A 124 -2.62 8.32 -6.88
N GLY A 125 -3.17 9.29 -6.15
CA GLY A 125 -2.82 10.71 -6.28
C GLY A 125 -1.39 11.08 -5.87
N ALA A 126 -0.68 10.21 -5.14
CA ALA A 126 0.71 10.44 -4.75
C ALA A 126 1.73 9.84 -5.73
N LEU A 127 1.30 9.04 -6.73
CA LEU A 127 2.20 8.38 -7.68
C LEU A 127 3.13 9.34 -8.43
N HIS A 128 2.74 10.59 -8.63
CA HIS A 128 3.58 11.61 -9.27
C HIS A 128 4.87 11.93 -8.50
N LEU A 129 4.96 11.56 -7.21
CA LEU A 129 6.15 11.69 -6.37
C LEU A 129 7.15 10.53 -6.56
N ALA A 130 6.82 9.51 -7.36
CA ALA A 130 7.73 8.40 -7.63
C ALA A 130 9.04 8.87 -8.23
N GLY A 131 10.15 8.48 -7.62
CA GLY A 131 11.49 8.88 -8.02
C GLY A 131 11.90 10.31 -7.61
N SER A 132 11.13 10.97 -6.72
CA SER A 132 11.51 12.27 -6.16
C SER A 132 11.84 12.24 -4.67
N LEU A 133 11.57 11.11 -4.00
CA LEU A 133 11.87 10.90 -2.59
C LEU A 133 13.18 10.13 -2.44
N GLU A 134 13.98 10.48 -1.42
CA GLU A 134 15.28 9.83 -1.16
C GLU A 134 15.16 8.52 -0.38
N GLN A 135 14.09 8.37 0.41
CA GLN A 135 13.85 7.17 1.23
C GLN A 135 13.34 5.99 0.40
N PRO A 136 13.43 4.75 0.92
CA PRO A 136 12.87 3.57 0.29
C PRO A 136 11.39 3.79 -0.06
N THR A 137 11.07 3.76 -1.36
CA THR A 137 9.75 4.11 -1.87
C THR A 137 9.13 2.93 -2.62
N LEU A 138 7.89 2.62 -2.27
CA LEU A 138 7.03 1.66 -2.96
C LEU A 138 5.91 2.39 -3.67
N ILE A 139 5.64 2.04 -4.92
CA ILE A 139 4.45 2.49 -5.66
C ILE A 139 3.52 1.33 -5.97
N THR A 140 2.21 1.60 -5.99
CA THR A 140 1.17 0.58 -6.22
C THR A 140 0.25 0.92 -7.40
N PRO A 141 0.77 1.16 -8.62
CA PRO A 141 -0.05 1.49 -9.76
C PRO A 141 -0.82 0.28 -10.30
N HIS A 142 -1.98 0.51 -10.92
CA HIS A 142 -2.53 -0.36 -11.94
C HIS A 142 -1.96 0.00 -13.34
N SER A 143 -2.22 -0.80 -14.38
CA SER A 143 -1.67 -0.61 -15.73
C SER A 143 -1.88 0.80 -16.29
N GLY A 144 -3.08 1.36 -16.14
CA GLY A 144 -3.41 2.70 -16.63
C GLY A 144 -2.72 3.83 -15.83
N GLU A 145 -2.46 3.65 -14.54
CA GLU A 145 -1.66 4.58 -13.72
C GLU A 145 -0.18 4.50 -14.11
N LEU A 146 0.34 3.29 -14.29
CA LEU A 146 1.72 3.08 -14.70
C LEU A 146 1.98 3.66 -16.10
N SER A 147 1.07 3.44 -17.05
CA SER A 147 1.14 4.05 -18.40
C SER A 147 1.30 5.56 -18.34
N LYS A 148 0.48 6.25 -17.53
CA LYS A 148 0.56 7.71 -17.36
C LYS A 148 1.88 8.15 -16.70
N LEU A 149 2.33 7.41 -15.69
CA LEU A 149 3.58 7.70 -14.98
C LEU A 149 4.81 7.56 -15.90
N LEU A 150 4.85 6.50 -16.70
CA LEU A 150 5.91 6.26 -17.68
C LEU A 150 5.90 7.33 -18.79
N ALA A 151 4.73 7.75 -19.26
CA ALA A 151 4.61 8.82 -20.26
C ALA A 151 5.19 10.15 -19.76
N GLN A 152 5.06 10.48 -18.47
CA GLN A 152 5.69 11.65 -17.85
C GLN A 152 7.22 11.57 -17.83
N ARG A 153 7.78 10.39 -18.00
CA ARG A 153 9.24 10.13 -18.10
C ARG A 153 9.71 9.86 -19.53
N GLY A 154 8.85 10.16 -20.52
CA GLY A 154 9.18 9.98 -21.94
C GLY A 154 9.07 8.56 -22.47
N VAL A 155 8.52 7.62 -21.70
CA VAL A 155 8.33 6.22 -22.11
C VAL A 155 6.84 6.00 -22.43
N ILE A 156 6.55 5.70 -23.70
CA ILE A 156 5.17 5.46 -24.17
C ILE A 156 4.88 3.96 -24.10
N ALA A 157 3.89 3.59 -23.29
CA ALA A 157 3.34 2.25 -23.18
C ALA A 157 1.84 2.33 -22.91
N SER A 158 1.02 1.60 -23.67
CA SER A 158 -0.42 1.53 -23.40
C SER A 158 -0.71 0.65 -22.18
N ALA A 159 -1.88 0.83 -21.56
CA ALA A 159 -2.30 -0.02 -20.45
C ALA A 159 -2.37 -1.50 -20.85
N GLU A 160 -2.86 -1.80 -22.05
CA GLU A 160 -2.98 -3.14 -22.61
C GLU A 160 -1.61 -3.80 -22.80
N LEU A 161 -0.61 -3.03 -23.26
CA LEU A 161 0.75 -3.51 -23.41
C LEU A 161 1.40 -3.84 -22.06
N ILE A 162 1.13 -3.03 -21.04
CA ILE A 162 1.57 -3.27 -19.66
C ILE A 162 0.89 -4.52 -19.09
N GLU A 163 -0.41 -4.70 -19.31
CA GLU A 163 -1.16 -5.87 -18.85
C GLU A 163 -0.72 -7.18 -19.50
N SER A 164 -0.29 -7.13 -20.78
CA SER A 164 0.21 -8.32 -21.50
C SER A 164 1.60 -8.76 -21.01
N ASN A 165 2.42 -7.83 -20.50
CA ASN A 165 3.79 -8.09 -20.05
C ASN A 165 4.09 -7.43 -18.69
N PRO A 166 3.33 -7.75 -17.60
CA PRO A 166 3.42 -7.01 -16.35
C PRO A 166 4.80 -7.08 -15.69
N SER A 167 5.49 -8.22 -15.78
CA SER A 167 6.83 -8.41 -15.21
C SER A 167 7.87 -7.48 -15.86
N GLU A 168 7.87 -7.40 -17.18
CA GLU A 168 8.79 -6.54 -17.92
C GLU A 168 8.57 -5.06 -17.56
N TRP A 169 7.31 -4.62 -17.57
CA TRP A 169 6.99 -3.22 -17.30
C TRP A 169 7.17 -2.82 -15.86
N ALA A 170 6.93 -3.72 -14.89
CA ALA A 170 7.22 -3.47 -13.50
C ALA A 170 8.72 -3.30 -13.24
N MET A 171 9.58 -4.16 -13.81
CA MET A 171 11.04 -4.03 -13.72
C MET A 171 11.54 -2.75 -14.39
N LYS A 172 11.07 -2.44 -15.61
CA LYS A 172 11.45 -1.22 -16.33
C LYS A 172 11.06 0.04 -15.54
N ALA A 173 9.88 0.04 -14.93
CA ALA A 173 9.43 1.17 -14.10
C ALA A 173 10.26 1.28 -12.81
N SER A 174 10.59 0.16 -12.18
CA SER A 174 11.45 0.13 -10.99
C SER A 174 12.83 0.72 -11.26
N GLU A 175 13.48 0.30 -12.34
CA GLU A 175 14.78 0.81 -12.76
C GLU A 175 14.71 2.31 -13.12
N LEU A 176 13.72 2.71 -13.94
CA LEU A 176 13.56 4.09 -14.40
C LEU A 176 13.31 5.09 -13.28
N LEU A 177 12.54 4.67 -12.26
CA LEU A 177 12.09 5.53 -11.17
C LEU A 177 12.90 5.34 -9.89
N ALA A 178 13.80 4.36 -9.85
CA ALA A 178 14.56 3.95 -8.65
C ALA A 178 13.63 3.67 -7.44
N VAL A 179 12.52 2.94 -7.66
CA VAL A 179 11.52 2.60 -6.63
C VAL A 179 11.12 1.12 -6.71
N THR A 180 10.59 0.58 -5.63
CA THR A 180 9.88 -0.70 -5.68
C THR A 180 8.51 -0.51 -6.33
N VAL A 181 8.11 -1.40 -7.23
CA VAL A 181 6.85 -1.34 -7.96
C VAL A 181 6.01 -2.57 -7.66
N LEU A 182 4.84 -2.40 -7.05
CA LEU A 182 3.79 -3.41 -7.04
C LEU A 182 2.78 -3.06 -8.14
N LEU A 183 2.84 -3.76 -9.26
CA LEU A 183 1.91 -3.58 -10.37
C LEU A 183 0.65 -4.41 -10.12
N LYS A 184 -0.46 -3.70 -9.88
CA LYS A 184 -1.79 -4.30 -9.65
C LYS A 184 -2.37 -4.81 -10.98
N GLY A 185 -2.95 -6.01 -10.97
CA GLY A 185 -3.62 -6.61 -12.13
C GLY A 185 -4.07 -8.04 -11.87
N SER A 186 -4.59 -8.71 -12.90
CA SER A 186 -4.94 -10.14 -12.85
C SER A 186 -3.72 -11.01 -12.48
N LYS A 187 -2.54 -10.57 -12.92
CA LYS A 187 -1.22 -11.07 -12.50
C LYS A 187 -0.51 -9.96 -11.76
N THR A 188 -0.65 -9.94 -10.45
CA THR A 188 0.07 -8.97 -9.61
C THR A 188 1.54 -9.39 -9.50
N VAL A 189 2.44 -8.44 -9.76
CA VAL A 189 3.88 -8.63 -9.64
C VAL A 189 4.50 -7.53 -8.80
N VAL A 190 5.62 -7.84 -8.15
CA VAL A 190 6.45 -6.86 -7.46
C VAL A 190 7.84 -6.88 -8.06
N ALA A 191 8.36 -5.72 -8.41
CA ALA A 191 9.70 -5.57 -8.96
C ALA A 191 10.50 -4.53 -8.16
N GLN A 192 11.77 -4.85 -7.94
CA GLN A 192 12.78 -3.93 -7.44
C GLN A 192 14.07 -4.22 -8.18
N ASP A 193 14.42 -3.35 -9.12
CA ASP A 193 15.49 -3.57 -10.09
C ASP A 193 15.32 -4.94 -10.79
N GLN A 194 16.27 -5.86 -10.61
CA GLN A 194 16.25 -7.21 -11.18
C GLN A 194 15.56 -8.24 -10.27
N TYR A 195 15.10 -7.84 -9.08
CA TYR A 195 14.39 -8.70 -8.14
C TYR A 195 12.90 -8.71 -8.46
N LEU A 196 12.39 -9.84 -8.97
CA LEU A 196 11.01 -9.98 -9.45
C LEU A 196 10.27 -11.06 -8.66
N ILE A 197 9.12 -10.67 -8.08
CA ILE A 197 8.20 -11.57 -7.36
C ILE A 197 6.87 -11.63 -8.11
N GLU A 198 6.34 -12.83 -8.30
CA GLU A 198 5.02 -13.06 -8.85
C GLU A 198 4.07 -13.58 -7.76
N LEU A 199 2.90 -12.98 -7.65
CA LEU A 199 1.86 -13.37 -6.71
C LEU A 199 0.97 -14.47 -7.29
N PRO A 200 0.38 -15.34 -6.45
CA PRO A 200 -0.70 -16.22 -6.87
C PRO A 200 -1.86 -15.44 -7.45
N VAL A 201 -2.54 -16.00 -8.44
CA VAL A 201 -3.75 -15.39 -9.03
C VAL A 201 -4.80 -15.20 -7.95
N ALA A 202 -5.33 -13.99 -7.87
CA ALA A 202 -6.36 -13.61 -6.92
C ALA A 202 -7.77 -13.98 -7.41
N THR A 203 -8.76 -13.95 -6.52
CA THR A 203 -10.16 -14.09 -6.91
C THR A 203 -10.61 -12.91 -7.77
N PRO A 204 -11.35 -13.14 -8.87
CA PRO A 204 -11.92 -12.05 -9.68
C PRO A 204 -12.84 -11.11 -8.89
N TRP A 205 -13.40 -11.54 -7.77
CA TRP A 205 -14.23 -10.71 -6.88
C TRP A 205 -13.49 -9.52 -6.28
N LEU A 206 -12.15 -9.48 -6.35
CA LEU A 206 -11.35 -8.29 -6.00
C LEU A 206 -11.56 -7.10 -6.94
N ALA A 207 -12.21 -7.29 -8.10
CA ALA A 207 -12.61 -6.20 -8.99
C ALA A 207 -13.81 -5.43 -8.39
N THR A 208 -13.62 -4.89 -7.19
CA THR A 208 -14.60 -4.08 -6.45
C THR A 208 -13.98 -2.77 -5.96
N ALA A 209 -14.79 -1.72 -5.84
CA ALA A 209 -14.32 -0.40 -5.38
C ALA A 209 -13.75 -0.49 -3.95
N GLY A 210 -12.64 0.20 -3.71
CA GLY A 210 -11.97 0.24 -2.42
C GLY A 210 -11.03 -0.92 -2.13
N SER A 211 -10.97 -1.95 -2.99
CA SER A 211 -10.04 -3.08 -2.84
C SER A 211 -8.57 -2.62 -2.85
N GLY A 212 -8.22 -1.64 -3.70
CA GLY A 212 -6.89 -1.01 -3.73
C GLY A 212 -6.55 -0.26 -2.45
N ASP A 213 -7.53 0.45 -1.85
CA ASP A 213 -7.35 1.15 -0.58
C ASP A 213 -7.05 0.14 0.56
N VAL A 214 -7.74 -1.01 0.57
CA VAL A 214 -7.47 -2.11 1.53
C VAL A 214 -6.06 -2.65 1.35
N LEU A 215 -5.64 -2.92 0.10
CA LEU A 215 -4.28 -3.38 -0.20
C LEU A 215 -3.22 -2.39 0.31
N ALA A 216 -3.40 -1.09 0.02
CA ALA A 216 -2.49 -0.05 0.48
C ALA A 216 -2.40 0.01 2.02
N GLY A 217 -3.53 -0.13 2.72
CA GLY A 217 -3.56 -0.20 4.18
C GLY A 217 -2.78 -1.39 4.76
N ILE A 218 -2.97 -2.59 4.19
CA ILE A 218 -2.24 -3.80 4.59
C ILE A 218 -0.72 -3.59 4.41
N ILE A 219 -0.30 -3.15 3.22
CA ILE A 219 1.12 -2.96 2.92
C ILE A 219 1.72 -1.88 3.82
N GLY A 220 1.02 -0.75 4.02
CA GLY A 220 1.47 0.33 4.89
C GLY A 220 1.74 -0.15 6.33
N ALA A 221 0.85 -0.97 6.88
CA ALA A 221 1.02 -1.56 8.20
C ALA A 221 2.26 -2.48 8.27
N LEU A 222 2.44 -3.35 7.27
CA LEU A 222 3.62 -4.21 7.20
C LEU A 222 4.92 -3.41 7.02
N MET A 223 4.91 -2.32 6.25
CA MET A 223 6.05 -1.42 6.13
C MET A 223 6.40 -0.78 7.48
N ALA A 224 5.39 -0.33 8.21
CA ALA A 224 5.60 0.27 9.52
C ALA A 224 6.20 -0.70 10.54
N THR A 225 5.79 -1.97 10.52
CA THR A 225 6.33 -3.01 11.42
C THR A 225 7.70 -3.53 10.99
N ASN A 226 8.03 -3.50 9.70
CA ASN A 226 9.31 -3.96 9.12
C ASN A 226 10.28 -2.81 8.80
N TYR A 227 10.12 -1.61 9.39
CA TYR A 227 10.86 -0.44 8.94
C TYR A 227 12.38 -0.56 9.11
N ILE A 228 12.84 -1.22 10.18
CA ILE A 228 14.28 -1.43 10.44
C ILE A 228 14.86 -2.36 9.37
N GLU A 229 14.19 -3.47 9.08
CA GLU A 229 14.61 -4.44 8.08
C GLU A 229 14.63 -3.82 6.68
N ILE A 230 13.65 -2.97 6.35
CA ILE A 230 13.59 -2.25 5.06
C ILE A 230 14.77 -1.29 4.92
N LEU A 231 15.18 -0.61 5.99
CA LEU A 231 16.33 0.31 5.95
C LEU A 231 17.67 -0.44 5.83
N ASN A 232 17.74 -1.67 6.33
CA ASN A 232 18.96 -2.49 6.32
C ASN A 232 19.10 -3.36 5.07
N ASP A 233 17.98 -3.76 4.44
CA ASP A 233 17.97 -4.60 3.23
C ASP A 233 16.99 -4.03 2.22
N SER A 234 17.50 -3.56 1.09
CA SER A 234 16.68 -2.98 0.02
C SER A 234 15.61 -3.94 -0.52
N LYS A 235 15.88 -5.25 -0.57
CA LYS A 235 14.92 -6.27 -1.05
C LYS A 235 13.74 -6.45 -0.11
N ARG A 236 13.92 -6.14 1.18
CA ARG A 236 12.86 -6.29 2.18
C ARG A 236 11.59 -5.52 1.83
N LEU A 237 11.72 -4.36 1.17
CA LEU A 237 10.55 -3.58 0.74
C LEU A 237 9.71 -4.33 -0.31
N ALA A 238 10.35 -5.02 -1.25
CA ALA A 238 9.66 -5.86 -2.23
C ALA A 238 8.98 -7.07 -1.57
N ASP A 239 9.65 -7.72 -0.61
CA ASP A 239 9.10 -8.85 0.14
C ASP A 239 7.88 -8.45 0.96
N VAL A 240 7.94 -7.28 1.61
CA VAL A 240 6.83 -6.68 2.38
C VAL A 240 5.65 -6.35 1.46
N ALA A 241 5.91 -5.75 0.29
CA ALA A 241 4.88 -5.46 -0.70
C ALA A 241 4.19 -6.74 -1.21
N ALA A 242 4.98 -7.77 -1.53
CA ALA A 242 4.46 -9.06 -1.96
C ALA A 242 3.64 -9.75 -0.86
N THR A 243 4.09 -9.67 0.39
CA THR A 243 3.36 -10.19 1.56
C THR A 243 2.02 -9.49 1.74
N GLY A 244 1.99 -8.15 1.61
CA GLY A 244 0.74 -7.40 1.68
C GLY A 244 -0.27 -7.82 0.61
N ALA A 245 0.17 -8.00 -0.64
CA ALA A 245 -0.67 -8.50 -1.71
C ALA A 245 -1.11 -9.97 -1.47
N PHE A 246 -0.25 -10.79 -0.90
CA PHE A 246 -0.58 -12.17 -0.54
C PHE A 246 -1.64 -12.24 0.56
N ILE A 247 -1.53 -11.43 1.62
CA ILE A 247 -2.54 -11.31 2.68
C ILE A 247 -3.86 -10.81 2.09
N HIS A 248 -3.84 -9.78 1.25
CA HIS A 248 -5.02 -9.23 0.59
C HIS A 248 -5.76 -10.30 -0.24
N ASN A 249 -5.04 -11.07 -1.07
CA ASN A 249 -5.60 -12.17 -1.84
C ASN A 249 -6.21 -13.25 -0.93
N ARG A 250 -5.54 -13.63 0.16
CA ARG A 250 -6.05 -14.61 1.12
C ARG A 250 -7.28 -14.12 1.87
N ALA A 251 -7.28 -12.84 2.29
CA ALA A 251 -8.45 -12.23 2.93
C ALA A 251 -9.65 -12.19 1.99
N ALA A 252 -9.44 -11.83 0.71
CA ALA A 252 -10.49 -11.82 -0.30
C ALA A 252 -11.07 -13.22 -0.57
N LEU A 253 -10.22 -14.26 -0.63
CA LEU A 253 -10.69 -15.65 -0.77
C LEU A 253 -11.52 -16.10 0.44
N ILE A 254 -11.10 -15.73 1.66
CA ILE A 254 -11.84 -16.03 2.88
C ILE A 254 -13.19 -15.30 2.91
N ALA A 255 -13.18 -14.01 2.57
CA ALA A 255 -14.39 -13.19 2.54
C ALA A 255 -15.39 -13.66 1.47
N SER A 256 -14.89 -14.01 0.29
CA SER A 256 -15.73 -14.42 -0.84
C SER A 256 -16.38 -15.78 -0.62
N ASN A 257 -15.60 -16.77 -0.23
CA ASN A 257 -16.08 -18.17 -0.20
C ASN A 257 -16.91 -18.52 -1.46
N GLY A 258 -16.49 -17.99 -2.63
CA GLY A 258 -17.16 -18.19 -3.92
C GLY A 258 -18.26 -17.16 -4.27
N ALA A 259 -18.58 -16.21 -3.38
CA ALA A 259 -19.63 -15.21 -3.53
C ALA A 259 -19.05 -13.76 -3.65
N PRO A 260 -19.88 -12.77 -4.03
CA PRO A 260 -19.48 -11.34 -4.10
C PRO A 260 -18.94 -10.81 -2.77
N ILE A 261 -17.95 -9.91 -2.86
CA ILE A 261 -17.33 -9.25 -1.70
C ILE A 261 -17.36 -7.72 -1.83
N SER A 262 -17.23 -7.07 -0.68
CA SER A 262 -16.93 -5.64 -0.57
C SER A 262 -15.56 -5.40 0.03
N ALA A 263 -15.01 -4.19 -0.10
CA ALA A 263 -13.78 -3.82 0.58
C ALA A 263 -13.85 -4.05 2.11
N SER A 264 -14.98 -3.74 2.72
CA SER A 264 -15.20 -3.95 4.17
C SER A 264 -15.17 -5.43 4.58
N SER A 265 -15.72 -6.32 3.73
CA SER A 265 -15.65 -7.77 4.03
C SER A 265 -14.24 -8.33 3.89
N ILE A 266 -13.42 -7.77 2.99
CA ILE A 266 -11.99 -8.11 2.91
C ILE A 266 -11.28 -7.71 4.20
N ILE A 267 -11.51 -6.47 4.69
CA ILE A 267 -10.91 -5.97 5.95
C ILE A 267 -11.24 -6.92 7.13
N SER A 268 -12.50 -7.31 7.26
CA SER A 268 -12.94 -8.22 8.32
C SER A 268 -12.25 -9.59 8.28
N ALA A 269 -11.77 -10.01 7.10
CA ALA A 269 -11.09 -11.30 6.90
C ALA A 269 -9.57 -11.23 7.11
N ILE A 270 -8.95 -10.03 7.20
CA ILE A 270 -7.49 -9.86 7.33
C ILE A 270 -6.92 -10.64 8.52
N PRO A 271 -7.43 -10.51 9.77
CA PRO A 271 -6.84 -11.21 10.91
C PRO A 271 -6.87 -12.74 10.74
N LYS A 272 -7.96 -13.27 10.16
CA LYS A 272 -8.06 -14.71 9.85
C LYS A 272 -7.09 -15.15 8.75
N ALA A 273 -6.85 -14.30 7.75
CA ALA A 273 -5.87 -14.58 6.70
C ALA A 273 -4.45 -14.63 7.26
N ILE A 274 -4.08 -13.68 8.12
CA ILE A 274 -2.79 -13.64 8.81
C ILE A 274 -2.62 -14.88 9.70
N GLY A 275 -3.60 -15.21 10.52
CA GLY A 275 -3.54 -16.40 11.38
C GLY A 275 -3.31 -17.70 10.59
N LYS A 276 -3.92 -17.84 9.38
CA LYS A 276 -3.70 -19.00 8.50
C LYS A 276 -2.33 -19.00 7.79
N ILE A 277 -1.67 -17.86 7.67
CA ILE A 277 -0.33 -17.76 7.10
C ILE A 277 0.71 -18.18 8.14
N LEU A 278 0.47 -17.84 9.41
CA LEU A 278 1.36 -18.13 10.53
C LEU A 278 1.21 -19.56 11.08
N ALA A 279 0.09 -20.24 10.81
CA ALA A 279 -0.15 -21.64 11.19
C ALA A 279 0.57 -22.62 10.25
#